data_f695872a9ecb53a7beaf02439bc62c57
#
_entry.id   f695872a9ecb53a7beaf02439bc62c57
#
_cell.length_a   1.000
_cell.length_b   1.000
_cell.length_c   1.000
_cell.angle_alpha   90.00
_cell.angle_beta   90.00
_cell.angle_gamma   90.00
#
_symmetry.space_group_name_H-M   'P 1'
#
loop_
_entity.id
_entity.type
_entity.pdbx_description
1 polymer ?
#
loop_
_entity_poly.entity_id
_entity_poly.type
_entity_poly.pdbx_seq_one_letter_code
_entity_poly.pdbx_strand_id
1 'polypeptide(L)'
;MLGMVPGAVDEIEKALIERGLKRHVCVALPHWSAAVSLLQGTDLVLTVASRSVTPERFDEALICFEPPLPLSGFNYEQAWHIRKNTDPAHQWLRRAIMMSCERFRTP
;
A
#
# COMPACT_ATOMS: atom_id res chain seq x y z
N MET A 1 13.84 -7.57 -1.11
CA MET A 1 12.58 -6.98 -0.61
C MET A 1 12.62 -5.47 -0.75
N LEU A 2 11.50 -4.88 -1.03
CA LEU A 2 11.40 -3.44 -1.25
C LEU A 2 11.12 -2.72 0.06
N GLY A 3 11.89 -1.67 0.34
CA GLY A 3 11.66 -0.83 1.50
C GLY A 3 10.83 0.39 1.15
N MET A 4 10.10 0.93 2.12
CA MET A 4 9.33 2.16 1.98
C MET A 4 10.12 3.37 2.47
N VAL A 5 9.60 4.56 2.19
CA VAL A 5 10.23 5.83 2.54
C VAL A 5 10.55 5.91 4.04
N PRO A 6 11.73 6.42 4.43
CA PRO A 6 12.06 6.61 5.85
C PRO A 6 11.04 7.51 6.54
N GLY A 7 10.56 7.09 7.71
CA GLY A 7 9.58 7.83 8.50
C GLY A 7 8.23 7.14 8.68
N ALA A 8 7.84 6.28 7.76
CA ALA A 8 6.78 5.33 8.03
C ALA A 8 7.45 4.13 8.69
N VAL A 9 7.26 3.98 10.00
CA VAL A 9 7.67 2.74 10.66
C VAL A 9 6.92 1.65 9.94
N ASP A 10 7.63 0.97 9.13
CA ASP A 10 7.09 -0.08 8.31
C ASP A 10 6.46 -1.12 9.22
N GLU A 11 5.15 -1.30 9.10
CA GLU A 11 4.42 -2.29 9.88
C GLU A 11 5.00 -3.69 9.69
N ILE A 12 5.60 -3.93 8.54
CA ILE A 12 6.26 -5.18 8.22
C ILE A 12 7.51 -5.37 9.08
N GLU A 13 8.35 -4.32 9.18
CA GLU A 13 9.54 -4.36 10.04
C GLU A 13 9.16 -4.64 11.49
N LYS A 14 8.12 -3.97 11.96
CA LYS A 14 7.62 -4.12 13.31
C LYS A 14 7.17 -5.54 13.58
N ALA A 15 6.38 -6.11 12.66
CA ALA A 15 5.89 -7.48 12.78
C ALA A 15 7.02 -8.49 12.76
N LEU A 16 8.05 -8.26 11.96
CA LEU A 16 9.21 -9.13 11.89
C LEU A 16 10.06 -9.05 13.16
N ILE A 17 10.27 -7.85 13.68
CA ILE A 17 11.04 -7.64 14.92
C ILE A 17 10.37 -8.33 16.08
N GLU A 18 9.05 -8.25 16.20
CA GLU A 18 8.29 -8.92 17.26
C GLU A 18 8.46 -10.43 17.24
N ARG A 19 8.82 -11.01 16.10
CA ARG A 19 9.05 -12.43 15.93
C ARG A 19 10.52 -12.82 15.89
N GLY A 20 11.41 -11.87 16.16
CA GLY A 20 12.85 -12.11 16.11
C GLY A 20 13.38 -12.35 14.71
N LEU A 21 12.66 -11.86 13.70
CA LEU A 21 13.02 -12.04 12.30
C LEU A 21 13.54 -10.75 11.71
N LYS A 22 14.35 -10.87 10.68
CA LYS A 22 14.91 -9.74 9.95
C LYS A 22 14.84 -10.03 8.45
N ARG A 23 14.37 -9.04 7.71
CA ARG A 23 14.39 -9.13 6.24
C ARG A 23 15.67 -8.51 5.69
N HIS A 24 16.08 -9.01 4.54
CA HIS A 24 17.19 -8.42 3.79
C HIS A 24 16.62 -7.53 2.69
N VAL A 25 16.88 -6.22 2.79
CA VAL A 25 16.42 -5.26 1.81
C VAL A 25 17.45 -5.13 0.70
N CYS A 26 17.12 -5.64 -0.49
CA CYS A 26 18.01 -5.56 -1.65
C CYS A 26 17.83 -4.24 -2.39
N VAL A 27 16.60 -3.73 -2.46
CA VAL A 27 16.27 -2.51 -3.19
C VAL A 27 15.24 -1.73 -2.38
N ALA A 28 15.43 -0.43 -2.29
CA ALA A 28 14.46 0.50 -1.71
C ALA A 28 14.08 1.53 -2.75
N LEU A 29 12.78 1.75 -2.94
CA LEU A 29 12.27 2.68 -3.95
C LEU A 29 11.31 3.67 -3.29
N PRO A 30 11.30 4.93 -3.76
CA PRO A 30 10.36 5.92 -3.24
C PRO A 30 8.92 5.68 -3.71
N HIS A 31 8.73 4.96 -4.81
CA HIS A 31 7.41 4.69 -5.36
C HIS A 31 7.24 3.22 -5.69
N TRP A 32 6.16 2.63 -5.19
CA TRP A 32 5.87 1.21 -5.42
C TRP A 32 5.54 0.90 -6.88
N SER A 33 5.08 1.89 -7.65
CA SER A 33 4.67 1.68 -9.04
C SER A 33 5.80 1.17 -9.93
N ALA A 34 7.04 1.53 -9.61
CA ALA A 34 8.21 1.03 -10.33
C ALA A 34 8.63 -0.38 -9.88
N ALA A 35 8.15 -0.79 -8.72
CA ALA A 35 8.57 -2.05 -8.09
C ALA A 35 8.11 -3.27 -8.87
N VAL A 36 6.92 -3.21 -9.45
CA VAL A 36 6.37 -4.34 -10.20
C VAL A 36 7.28 -4.74 -11.36
N SER A 37 7.80 -3.74 -12.08
CA SER A 37 8.74 -4.00 -13.18
C SER A 37 10.06 -4.59 -12.70
N LEU A 38 10.51 -4.19 -11.50
CA LEU A 38 11.75 -4.69 -10.93
C LEU A 38 11.64 -6.14 -10.44
N LEU A 39 10.46 -6.58 -10.07
CA LEU A 39 10.26 -7.93 -9.54
C LEU A 39 10.39 -9.01 -10.62
N GLN A 40 10.11 -8.67 -11.86
CA GLN A 40 10.12 -9.63 -12.96
C GLN A 40 11.50 -10.27 -13.14
N GLY A 41 11.53 -11.58 -13.20
CA GLY A 41 12.76 -12.32 -13.37
C GLY A 41 13.68 -12.35 -12.15
N THR A 42 13.19 -12.00 -10.98
CA THR A 42 13.95 -12.00 -9.73
C THR A 42 13.28 -12.86 -8.66
N ASP A 43 14.02 -13.14 -7.60
CA ASP A 43 13.51 -13.81 -6.42
C ASP A 43 13.03 -12.81 -5.36
N LEU A 44 12.91 -11.54 -5.73
CA LEU A 44 12.52 -10.49 -4.80
C LEU A 44 11.04 -10.58 -4.44
N VAL A 45 10.73 -10.18 -3.22
CA VAL A 45 9.37 -10.15 -2.68
C VAL A 45 9.03 -8.73 -2.30
N LEU A 46 7.84 -8.30 -2.67
CA LEU A 46 7.31 -7.00 -2.32
C LEU A 46 6.01 -7.17 -1.54
N THR A 47 5.91 -6.48 -0.42
CA THR A 47 4.66 -6.39 0.33
C THR A 47 4.03 -5.03 0.08
N VAL A 48 2.81 -5.03 -0.39
CA VAL A 48 2.05 -3.80 -0.69
C VAL A 48 0.63 -3.94 -0.18
N ALA A 49 -0.06 -2.82 -0.04
CA ALA A 49 -1.48 -2.84 0.27
C ALA A 49 -2.24 -3.58 -0.84
N SER A 50 -3.13 -4.48 -0.45
CA SER A 50 -3.83 -5.35 -1.41
C SER A 50 -4.62 -4.58 -2.46
N ARG A 51 -5.09 -3.40 -2.13
CA ARG A 51 -5.88 -2.57 -3.04
C ARG A 51 -5.05 -1.63 -3.90
N SER A 52 -3.75 -1.58 -3.67
CA SER A 52 -2.82 -0.81 -4.49
C SER A 52 -2.44 -1.54 -5.77
N VAL A 53 -2.74 -2.82 -5.85
CA VAL A 53 -2.41 -3.67 -6.99
C VAL A 53 -3.67 -4.28 -7.56
N THR A 54 -3.78 -4.21 -8.88
CA THR A 54 -4.84 -4.89 -9.61
C THR A 54 -4.25 -6.11 -10.29
N PRO A 55 -4.80 -7.30 -10.05
CA PRO A 55 -4.28 -8.52 -10.67
C PRO A 55 -4.19 -8.45 -12.18
N GLU A 56 -5.07 -7.69 -12.80
CA GLU A 56 -5.09 -7.52 -14.26
C GLU A 56 -3.87 -6.79 -14.80
N ARG A 57 -3.14 -6.09 -13.93
CA ARG A 57 -1.90 -5.40 -14.32
C ARG A 57 -0.67 -6.24 -14.15
N PHE A 58 -0.83 -7.43 -13.61
CA PHE A 58 0.30 -8.32 -13.45
C PHE A 58 0.46 -9.20 -14.66
N ASP A 59 1.68 -9.25 -15.10
CA ASP A 59 2.12 -10.25 -16.06
C ASP A 59 2.03 -11.64 -15.39
N GLU A 60 1.91 -12.69 -16.19
CA GLU A 60 1.89 -14.06 -15.69
C GLU A 60 3.13 -14.44 -14.88
N ALA A 61 4.16 -13.59 -14.95
CA ALA A 61 5.41 -13.79 -14.22
C ALA A 61 5.32 -13.49 -12.73
N LEU A 62 4.25 -12.85 -12.26
CA LEU A 62 4.11 -12.45 -10.86
C LEU A 62 2.94 -13.16 -10.20
N ILE A 63 3.12 -13.52 -8.94
CA ILE A 63 2.11 -14.19 -8.14
C ILE A 63 1.81 -13.34 -6.91
N CYS A 64 0.53 -13.16 -6.61
CA CYS A 64 0.09 -12.52 -5.39
C CYS A 64 -0.37 -13.58 -4.40
N PHE A 65 0.07 -13.46 -3.16
CA PHE A 65 -0.36 -14.36 -2.09
C PHE A 65 -0.43 -13.59 -0.78
N GLU A 66 -1.16 -14.14 0.17
CA GLU A 66 -1.27 -13.53 1.48
C GLU A 66 0.04 -13.64 2.25
N PRO A 67 0.40 -12.59 3.03
CA PRO A 67 1.60 -12.67 3.86
C PRO A 67 1.49 -13.81 4.86
N PRO A 68 2.60 -14.52 5.14
CA PRO A 68 2.59 -15.57 6.16
C PRO A 68 2.51 -15.03 7.59
N LEU A 69 2.57 -13.71 7.76
CA LEU A 69 2.47 -13.03 9.04
C LEU A 69 1.19 -12.23 9.09
N PRO A 70 0.52 -12.15 10.26
CA PRO A 70 -0.60 -11.24 10.42
C PRO A 70 -0.07 -9.80 10.39
N LEU A 71 -0.57 -9.01 9.46
CA LEU A 71 -0.22 -7.60 9.32
C LEU A 71 -1.46 -6.75 9.59
N SER A 72 -1.24 -5.63 10.30
CA SER A 72 -2.31 -4.68 10.55
C SER A 72 -2.69 -3.97 9.26
N GLY A 73 -3.99 -3.87 9.01
CA GLY A 73 -4.49 -3.02 7.95
C GLY A 73 -4.31 -1.55 8.29
N PHE A 74 -4.55 -0.70 7.34
CA PHE A 74 -4.54 0.74 7.55
C PHE A 74 -5.71 1.39 6.83
N ASN A 75 -6.09 2.57 7.30
CA ASN A 75 -7.17 3.33 6.71
C ASN A 75 -6.61 4.44 5.83
N TYR A 76 -7.23 4.64 4.68
CA TYR A 76 -7.00 5.84 3.90
C TYR A 76 -7.93 6.93 4.43
N GLU A 77 -7.37 8.11 4.63
CA GLU A 77 -8.10 9.24 5.17
C GLU A 77 -8.00 10.44 4.26
N GLN A 78 -9.03 11.26 4.25
CA GLN A 78 -9.00 12.55 3.60
C GLN A 78 -8.73 13.64 4.63
N ALA A 79 -7.84 14.56 4.31
CA ALA A 79 -7.57 15.71 5.15
C ALA A 79 -7.62 16.98 4.31
N TRP A 80 -8.19 18.03 4.86
CA TRP A 80 -8.28 19.32 4.18
C TRP A 80 -8.19 20.46 5.18
N HIS A 81 -7.83 21.64 4.69
CA HIS A 81 -7.77 22.82 5.51
C HIS A 81 -9.19 23.29 5.88
N ILE A 82 -9.36 23.75 7.11
CA ILE A 82 -10.67 24.17 7.62
C ILE A 82 -11.32 25.25 6.75
N ARG A 83 -10.52 26.07 6.08
CA ARG A 83 -11.03 27.10 5.16
C ARG A 83 -11.86 26.53 4.00
N LYS A 84 -11.63 25.28 3.65
CA LYS A 84 -12.33 24.60 2.56
C LYS A 84 -13.51 23.77 3.05
N ASN A 85 -13.75 23.77 4.34
CA ASN A 85 -14.77 22.89 4.92
C ASN A 85 -16.17 23.16 4.38
N THR A 86 -16.51 24.41 4.15
CA THR A 86 -17.85 24.83 3.67
C THR A 86 -17.90 25.12 2.16
N ASP A 87 -16.80 24.96 1.46
CA ASP A 87 -16.76 25.17 0.00
C ASP A 87 -17.58 24.08 -0.70
N PRO A 88 -18.65 24.45 -1.44
CA PRO A 88 -19.50 23.45 -2.09
C PRO A 88 -18.77 22.55 -3.09
N ALA A 89 -17.87 23.10 -3.87
CA ALA A 89 -17.09 22.30 -4.84
C ALA A 89 -16.19 21.30 -4.13
N HIS A 90 -15.56 21.72 -3.07
CA HIS A 90 -14.69 20.86 -2.27
C HIS A 90 -15.49 19.76 -1.56
N GLN A 91 -16.67 20.12 -1.02
CA GLN A 91 -17.58 19.16 -0.40
C GLN A 91 -18.04 18.11 -1.41
N TRP A 92 -18.34 18.52 -2.61
CA TRP A 92 -18.73 17.61 -3.68
C TRP A 92 -17.61 16.61 -3.98
N LEU A 93 -16.37 17.09 -4.10
CA LEU A 93 -15.23 16.25 -4.37
C LEU A 93 -15.00 15.23 -3.25
N ARG A 94 -15.03 15.66 -2.00
CA ARG A 94 -14.88 14.76 -0.85
C ARG A 94 -15.93 13.68 -0.85
N ARG A 95 -17.17 14.05 -1.13
CA ARG A 95 -18.28 13.10 -1.19
C ARG A 95 -18.12 12.12 -2.34
N ALA A 96 -17.70 12.60 -3.50
CA ALA A 96 -17.45 11.74 -4.65
C ALA A 96 -16.35 10.71 -4.37
N ILE A 97 -15.27 11.13 -3.73
CA ILE A 97 -14.19 10.23 -3.33
C ILE A 97 -14.70 9.19 -2.33
N MET A 98 -15.47 9.62 -1.33
CA MET A 98 -16.03 8.72 -0.34
C MET A 98 -16.92 7.66 -0.97
N MET A 99 -17.80 8.07 -1.87
CA MET A 99 -18.71 7.16 -2.59
C MET A 99 -17.93 6.18 -3.47
N SER A 100 -16.88 6.65 -4.12
CA SER A 100 -16.02 5.78 -4.93
C SER A 100 -15.30 4.73 -4.10
N CYS A 101 -14.95 5.06 -2.87
CA CYS A 101 -14.25 4.14 -1.97
C CYS A 101 -15.19 3.13 -1.30
N GLU A 102 -16.48 3.39 -1.23
CA GLU A 102 -17.44 2.50 -0.56
C GLU A 102 -17.44 1.09 -1.14
N ARG A 103 -17.28 0.95 -2.43
CA ARG A 103 -17.21 -0.38 -3.06
C ARG A 103 -15.98 -1.17 -2.67
N PHE A 104 -15.01 -0.55 -2.01
CA PHE A 104 -13.80 -1.21 -1.50
C PHE A 104 -13.84 -1.43 0.02
N ARG A 105 -14.94 -1.08 0.68
CA ARG A 105 -15.07 -1.23 2.14
C ARG A 105 -15.37 -2.63 2.58
N THR A 106 -15.94 -3.43 1.74
CA THR A 106 -16.24 -4.83 2.06
C THR A 106 -14.97 -5.68 1.94
N PRO A 107 -14.76 -6.57 2.91
CA PRO A 107 -13.63 -7.49 2.87
C PRO A 107 -13.72 -8.47 1.69
#